data_7e5d1fb8e818944c308ac977b50eae73
#
_entry.id   7e5d1fb8e818944c308ac977b50eae73
#
_cell.length_a   1.000
_cell.length_b   1.000
_cell.length_c   1.000
_cell.angle_alpha   90.00
_cell.angle_beta   90.00
_cell.angle_gamma   90.00
#
_symmetry.space_group_name_H-M   'P 1'
#
loop_
_entity.id
_entity.type
_entity.pdbx_description
1 polymer ?
#
loop_
_entity_poly.entity_id
_entity_poly.type
_entity_poly.pdbx_seq_one_letter_code
_entity_poly.pdbx_strand_id
1 'polypeptide(L)'
;KLMEELAKILKQKREGAGSLDLDIPESKVILDKNGFAIDIEKYKIYFANEIIEQFMLTANEIVAEKFYWLEAPFIYRVHEEPDTEKVNALNKFLFNFGYKIKSNKEKVYPKAFAEVLEKVKGREEEMVVSNLILRTLKVARYESENKGHFGIASKYYCHFTSPIRRYPDLFIHRIISKYIDNSYILNEKNLEKYKEQATKYSQ
;
A
#
# COMPACT_ATOMS: atom_id res chain seq x y z
N LYS A 1 17.71 4.67 18.41
CA LYS A 1 16.78 5.06 19.51
C LYS A 1 15.71 6.02 19.00
N LEU A 2 16.01 7.28 18.61
CA LEU A 2 14.99 8.23 18.10
C LEU A 2 14.22 7.74 16.89
N MET A 3 14.90 7.14 15.88
CA MET A 3 14.26 6.52 14.72
C MET A 3 13.30 5.39 15.12
N GLU A 4 13.69 4.59 16.09
CA GLU A 4 12.85 3.52 16.64
C GLU A 4 11.59 4.06 17.31
N GLU A 5 11.73 5.09 18.16
CA GLU A 5 10.62 5.73 18.83
C GLU A 5 9.63 6.32 17.82
N LEU A 6 10.13 7.04 16.81
CA LEU A 6 9.31 7.59 15.74
C LEU A 6 8.62 6.50 14.91
N ALA A 7 9.34 5.43 14.54
CA ALA A 7 8.74 4.33 13.78
C ALA A 7 7.60 3.65 14.54
N LYS A 8 7.73 3.45 15.85
CA LYS A 8 6.66 2.90 16.70
C LYS A 8 5.43 3.81 16.72
N ILE A 9 5.62 5.13 16.83
CA ILE A 9 4.51 6.10 16.78
C ILE A 9 3.79 6.06 15.42
N LEU A 10 4.55 6.04 14.32
CA LEU A 10 4.01 5.97 12.97
C LEU A 10 3.24 4.67 12.74
N LYS A 11 3.78 3.54 13.20
CA LYS A 11 3.13 2.23 13.12
C LYS A 11 1.81 2.23 13.89
N GLN A 12 1.81 2.67 15.14
CA GLN A 12 0.60 2.77 15.96
C GLN A 12 -0.49 3.65 15.32
N LYS A 13 -0.09 4.80 14.76
CA LYS A 13 -1.02 5.68 14.04
C LYS A 13 -1.66 4.97 12.84
N ARG A 14 -0.88 4.21 12.09
CA ARG A 14 -1.31 3.46 10.91
C ARG A 14 -2.24 2.29 11.28
N GLU A 15 -1.87 1.52 12.29
CA GLU A 15 -2.71 0.44 12.84
C GLU A 15 -4.04 0.99 13.37
N GLY A 16 -4.01 2.12 14.08
CA GLY A 16 -5.21 2.81 14.56
C GLY A 16 -6.13 3.29 13.43
N ALA A 17 -5.57 3.64 12.27
CA ALA A 17 -6.32 3.98 11.06
C ALA A 17 -6.90 2.73 10.36
N GLY A 18 -6.43 1.53 10.70
CA GLY A 18 -6.91 0.27 10.13
C GLY A 18 -6.07 -0.26 8.97
N SER A 19 -4.79 0.13 8.87
CA SER A 19 -3.86 -0.50 7.92
C SER A 19 -3.86 -2.01 8.12
N LEU A 20 -3.91 -2.76 7.01
CA LEU A 20 -3.95 -4.22 7.05
C LEU A 20 -2.53 -4.75 7.24
N ASP A 21 -2.31 -5.47 8.33
CA ASP A 21 -1.11 -6.27 8.56
C ASP A 21 -1.36 -7.68 8.04
N LEU A 22 -1.01 -7.90 6.76
CA LEU A 22 -1.07 -9.20 6.12
C LEU A 22 0.33 -9.82 6.20
N ASP A 23 0.66 -10.40 7.37
CA ASP A 23 1.93 -11.11 7.59
C ASP A 23 1.95 -12.44 6.80
N ILE A 24 2.07 -12.32 5.47
CA ILE A 24 2.21 -13.48 4.60
C ILE A 24 3.71 -13.79 4.51
N PRO A 25 4.16 -14.96 4.98
CA PRO A 25 5.56 -15.31 4.94
C PRO A 25 6.10 -15.32 3.52
N GLU A 26 7.10 -14.49 3.23
CA GLU A 26 7.85 -14.55 1.98
C GLU A 26 8.90 -15.67 2.06
N SER A 27 9.01 -16.42 0.95
CA SER A 27 10.00 -17.48 0.82
C SER A 27 11.29 -16.92 0.22
N LYS A 28 12.43 -17.24 0.84
CA LYS A 28 13.75 -16.97 0.31
C LYS A 28 14.33 -18.26 -0.26
N VAL A 29 14.54 -18.30 -1.58
CA VAL A 29 15.21 -19.44 -2.23
C VAL A 29 16.72 -19.29 -2.04
N ILE A 30 17.34 -20.32 -1.47
CA ILE A 30 18.80 -20.41 -1.33
C ILE A 30 19.35 -21.14 -2.54
N LEU A 31 20.26 -20.49 -3.25
CA LEU A 31 20.90 -21.04 -4.43
C LEU A 31 22.33 -21.52 -4.13
N ASP A 32 22.76 -22.58 -4.80
CA ASP A 32 24.15 -23.00 -4.81
C ASP A 32 25.01 -22.09 -5.72
N LYS A 33 26.32 -22.39 -5.81
CA LYS A 33 27.27 -21.62 -6.63
C LYS A 33 26.98 -21.67 -8.13
N ASN A 34 26.17 -22.64 -8.57
CA ASN A 34 25.76 -22.84 -9.97
C ASN A 34 24.37 -22.26 -10.28
N GLY A 35 23.69 -21.68 -9.25
CA GLY A 35 22.37 -21.11 -9.40
C GLY A 35 21.22 -22.09 -9.22
N PHE A 36 21.47 -23.32 -8.77
CA PHE A 36 20.42 -24.29 -8.47
C PHE A 36 19.84 -24.06 -7.06
N ALA A 37 18.52 -24.19 -6.93
CA ALA A 37 17.86 -24.08 -5.64
C ALA A 37 18.21 -25.29 -4.77
N ILE A 38 18.78 -25.03 -3.58
CA ILE A 38 19.19 -26.06 -2.62
C ILE A 38 18.34 -26.03 -1.36
N ASP A 39 17.67 -24.89 -1.04
CA ASP A 39 16.81 -24.79 0.12
C ASP A 39 15.82 -23.64 -0.03
N ILE A 40 14.75 -23.65 0.79
CA ILE A 40 13.74 -22.59 0.87
C ILE A 40 13.58 -22.21 2.35
N GLU A 41 13.95 -20.98 2.68
CA GLU A 41 13.82 -20.44 4.02
C GLU A 41 12.71 -19.39 4.08
N LYS A 42 12.12 -19.19 5.27
CA LYS A 42 11.27 -18.02 5.52
C LYS A 42 12.14 -16.75 5.55
N TYR A 43 11.79 -15.73 4.77
CA TYR A 43 12.48 -14.44 4.84
C TYR A 43 12.27 -13.82 6.23
N LYS A 44 13.36 -13.51 6.92
CA LYS A 44 13.32 -12.90 8.25
C LYS A 44 13.26 -11.39 8.12
N ILE A 45 12.14 -10.80 8.55
CA ILE A 45 12.00 -9.36 8.69
C ILE A 45 12.53 -8.97 10.07
N TYR A 46 13.48 -8.06 10.11
CA TYR A 46 14.03 -7.51 11.35
C TYR A 46 13.38 -6.17 11.65
N PHE A 47 13.37 -5.78 12.91
CA PHE A 47 12.83 -4.49 13.33
C PHE A 47 13.48 -3.29 12.60
N ALA A 48 14.74 -3.41 12.19
CA ALA A 48 15.40 -2.41 11.36
C ALA A 48 14.71 -2.22 9.99
N ASN A 49 14.17 -3.29 9.40
CA ASN A 49 13.39 -3.21 8.16
C ASN A 49 12.07 -2.46 8.40
N GLU A 50 11.40 -2.71 9.52
CA GLU A 50 10.15 -2.02 9.88
C GLU A 50 10.38 -0.51 10.07
N ILE A 51 11.51 -0.09 10.68
CA ILE A 51 11.85 1.34 10.82
C ILE A 51 11.87 2.02 9.45
N ILE A 52 12.60 1.43 8.49
CA ILE A 52 12.73 1.98 7.14
C ILE A 52 11.38 1.95 6.42
N GLU A 53 10.63 0.88 6.57
CA GLU A 53 9.29 0.75 5.99
C GLU A 53 8.37 1.89 6.46
N GLN A 54 8.27 2.15 7.76
CA GLN A 54 7.42 3.20 8.29
C GLN A 54 7.80 4.59 7.75
N PHE A 55 9.10 4.85 7.58
CA PHE A 55 9.58 6.10 7.01
C PHE A 55 9.29 6.20 5.51
N MET A 56 9.46 5.11 4.76
CA MET A 56 9.12 5.07 3.33
C MET A 56 7.61 5.27 3.12
N LEU A 57 6.76 4.60 3.89
CA LEU A 57 5.32 4.74 3.81
C LEU A 57 4.90 6.18 4.10
N THR A 58 5.45 6.79 5.15
CA THR A 58 5.14 8.18 5.52
C THR A 58 5.60 9.16 4.44
N ALA A 59 6.80 8.99 3.89
CA ALA A 59 7.28 9.84 2.79
C ALA A 59 6.38 9.72 1.55
N ASN A 60 5.98 8.51 1.18
CA ASN A 60 5.07 8.25 0.06
C ASN A 60 3.71 8.94 0.26
N GLU A 61 3.15 8.90 1.47
CA GLU A 61 1.88 9.54 1.82
C GLU A 61 1.98 11.07 1.76
N ILE A 62 3.00 11.66 2.39
CA ILE A 62 3.19 13.13 2.44
C ILE A 62 3.38 13.69 1.03
N VAL A 63 4.19 13.03 0.21
CA VAL A 63 4.43 13.46 -1.18
C VAL A 63 3.14 13.37 -1.99
N ALA A 64 2.40 12.26 -1.90
CA ALA A 64 1.12 12.11 -2.59
C ALA A 64 0.09 13.16 -2.18
N GLU A 65 -0.05 13.42 -0.88
CA GLU A 65 -0.97 14.42 -0.36
C GLU A 65 -0.60 15.82 -0.81
N LYS A 66 0.69 16.20 -0.72
CA LYS A 66 1.16 17.51 -1.14
C LYS A 66 0.85 17.79 -2.59
N PHE A 67 1.15 16.85 -3.50
CA PHE A 67 0.97 17.04 -4.93
C PHE A 67 -0.49 16.88 -5.38
N TYR A 68 -1.32 16.21 -4.59
CA TYR A 68 -2.77 16.23 -4.76
C TYR A 68 -3.34 17.63 -4.56
N TRP A 69 -3.00 18.30 -3.45
CA TRP A 69 -3.48 19.66 -3.18
C TRP A 69 -2.88 20.73 -4.07
N LEU A 70 -1.77 20.44 -4.72
CA LEU A 70 -1.18 21.30 -5.77
C LEU A 70 -1.81 21.07 -7.14
N GLU A 71 -2.76 20.14 -7.27
CA GLU A 71 -3.40 19.76 -8.53
C GLU A 71 -2.38 19.41 -9.64
N ALA A 72 -1.21 18.95 -9.23
CA ALA A 72 -0.14 18.60 -10.14
C ALA A 72 -0.44 17.30 -10.88
N PRO A 73 0.01 17.14 -12.14
CA PRO A 73 -0.01 15.85 -12.82
C PRO A 73 0.83 14.84 -12.04
N PHE A 74 0.22 13.76 -11.63
CA PHE A 74 0.84 12.85 -10.68
C PHE A 74 0.47 11.39 -10.97
N ILE A 75 1.24 10.46 -10.42
CA ILE A 75 0.95 9.02 -10.46
C ILE A 75 0.76 8.51 -9.04
N TYR A 76 -0.48 8.09 -8.75
CA TYR A 76 -0.84 7.51 -7.47
C TYR A 76 -0.70 5.99 -7.50
N ARG A 77 -0.45 5.37 -6.36
CA ARG A 77 -0.62 3.95 -6.14
C ARG A 77 -1.97 3.75 -5.47
N VAL A 78 -2.95 3.31 -6.21
CA VAL A 78 -4.33 3.17 -5.75
C VAL A 78 -4.65 1.73 -5.40
N HIS A 79 -5.44 1.56 -4.36
CA HIS A 79 -6.00 0.27 -3.96
C HIS A 79 -7.45 0.53 -3.55
N GLU A 80 -8.35 0.22 -4.46
CA GLU A 80 -9.79 0.48 -4.25
C GLU A 80 -10.40 -0.44 -3.20
N GLU A 81 -11.58 -0.07 -2.72
CA GLU A 81 -12.38 -0.89 -1.83
C GLU A 81 -12.72 -2.24 -2.50
N PRO A 82 -12.79 -3.34 -1.75
CA PRO A 82 -13.21 -4.63 -2.27
C PRO A 82 -14.68 -4.63 -2.70
N ASP A 83 -15.02 -5.50 -3.64
CA ASP A 83 -16.39 -5.63 -4.14
C ASP A 83 -17.31 -6.19 -3.04
N THR A 84 -18.48 -5.60 -2.87
CA THR A 84 -19.47 -5.98 -1.84
C THR A 84 -19.84 -7.46 -1.92
N GLU A 85 -19.98 -8.01 -3.14
CA GLU A 85 -20.31 -9.43 -3.32
C GLU A 85 -19.20 -10.35 -2.78
N LYS A 86 -17.92 -10.00 -3.02
CA LYS A 86 -16.77 -10.75 -2.49
C LYS A 86 -16.70 -10.66 -0.97
N VAL A 87 -16.99 -9.50 -0.40
CA VAL A 87 -17.05 -9.32 1.07
C VAL A 87 -18.17 -10.15 1.67
N ASN A 88 -19.33 -10.22 1.04
CA ASN A 88 -20.46 -11.05 1.49
C ASN A 88 -20.11 -12.54 1.42
N ALA A 89 -19.44 -12.99 0.36
CA ALA A 89 -18.96 -14.37 0.25
C ALA A 89 -17.94 -14.69 1.34
N LEU A 90 -16.98 -13.78 1.59
CA LEU A 90 -16.02 -13.91 2.68
C LEU A 90 -16.71 -13.99 4.04
N ASN A 91 -17.70 -13.14 4.30
CA ASN A 91 -18.47 -13.16 5.55
C ASN A 91 -19.22 -14.48 5.80
N LYS A 92 -19.75 -15.12 4.74
CA LYS A 92 -20.37 -16.45 4.87
C LYS A 92 -19.35 -17.50 5.33
N PHE A 93 -18.12 -17.41 4.83
CA PHE A 93 -17.05 -18.32 5.26
C PHE A 93 -16.61 -18.03 6.71
N LEU A 94 -16.35 -16.75 7.02
CA LEU A 94 -15.90 -16.30 8.35
C LEU A 94 -16.89 -16.64 9.46
N PHE A 95 -18.17 -16.69 9.12
CA PHE A 95 -19.25 -17.05 10.06
C PHE A 95 -19.02 -18.43 10.70
N ASN A 96 -18.45 -19.39 9.98
CA ASN A 96 -18.14 -20.73 10.50
C ASN A 96 -17.09 -20.70 11.62
N PHE A 97 -16.27 -19.64 11.68
CA PHE A 97 -15.26 -19.42 12.71
C PHE A 97 -15.67 -18.36 13.74
N GLY A 98 -16.91 -17.86 13.66
CA GLY A 98 -17.41 -16.83 14.56
C GLY A 98 -16.93 -15.41 14.27
N TYR A 99 -16.35 -15.16 13.08
CA TYR A 99 -15.88 -13.84 12.67
C TYR A 99 -16.83 -13.19 11.66
N LYS A 100 -16.79 -11.85 11.60
CA LYS A 100 -17.56 -11.07 10.62
C LYS A 100 -16.86 -9.74 10.34
N ILE A 101 -16.73 -9.40 9.06
CA ILE A 101 -16.34 -8.07 8.61
C ILE A 101 -17.56 -7.18 8.66
N LYS A 102 -17.49 -6.13 9.48
CA LYS A 102 -18.59 -5.17 9.63
C LYS A 102 -18.63 -4.22 8.43
N SER A 103 -19.81 -4.04 7.82
CA SER A 103 -20.07 -3.03 6.79
C SER A 103 -21.09 -2.01 7.31
N ASN A 104 -20.97 -0.76 6.86
CA ASN A 104 -21.95 0.28 7.14
C ASN A 104 -22.58 0.71 5.80
N LYS A 105 -23.86 0.36 5.58
CA LYS A 105 -24.63 0.73 4.39
C LYS A 105 -23.83 0.46 3.09
N GLU A 106 -23.41 -0.77 2.87
CA GLU A 106 -22.65 -1.21 1.70
C GLU A 106 -21.18 -0.73 1.64
N LYS A 107 -20.75 0.17 2.52
CA LYS A 107 -19.37 0.62 2.58
C LYS A 107 -18.58 -0.18 3.62
N VAL A 108 -17.41 -0.66 3.22
CA VAL A 108 -16.52 -1.44 4.08
C VAL A 108 -15.25 -0.63 4.31
N TYR A 109 -14.81 -0.57 5.56
CA TYR A 109 -13.62 0.16 5.93
C TYR A 109 -12.44 -0.79 6.20
N PRO A 110 -11.20 -0.40 5.90
CA PRO A 110 -10.01 -1.20 6.16
C PRO A 110 -9.96 -1.73 7.60
N LYS A 111 -10.34 -0.90 8.56
CA LYS A 111 -10.36 -1.25 9.98
C LYS A 111 -11.18 -2.51 10.30
N ALA A 112 -12.27 -2.75 9.57
CA ALA A 112 -13.10 -3.95 9.78
C ALA A 112 -12.37 -5.23 9.40
N PHE A 113 -11.48 -5.17 8.42
CA PHE A 113 -10.59 -6.28 8.04
C PHE A 113 -9.46 -6.44 9.04
N ALA A 114 -8.82 -5.32 9.44
CA ALA A 114 -7.76 -5.32 10.44
C ALA A 114 -8.22 -5.95 11.77
N GLU A 115 -9.44 -5.65 12.22
CA GLU A 115 -10.03 -6.25 13.42
C GLU A 115 -10.19 -7.79 13.32
N VAL A 116 -10.48 -8.31 12.13
CA VAL A 116 -10.57 -9.77 11.92
C VAL A 116 -9.18 -10.38 11.89
N LEU A 117 -8.22 -9.78 11.18
CA LEU A 117 -6.83 -10.23 11.13
C LEU A 117 -6.22 -10.30 12.53
N GLU A 118 -6.43 -9.29 13.35
CA GLU A 118 -5.93 -9.28 14.74
C GLU A 118 -6.56 -10.39 15.59
N LYS A 119 -7.84 -10.70 15.40
CA LYS A 119 -8.53 -11.75 16.14
C LYS A 119 -8.07 -13.16 15.78
N VAL A 120 -7.66 -13.39 14.53
CA VAL A 120 -7.20 -14.71 14.08
C VAL A 120 -5.71 -14.92 14.31
N LYS A 121 -4.98 -13.87 14.66
CA LYS A 121 -3.53 -13.91 14.88
C LYS A 121 -3.14 -14.94 15.93
N GLY A 122 -2.22 -15.85 15.58
CA GLY A 122 -1.78 -16.96 16.42
C GLY A 122 -2.76 -18.12 16.53
N ARG A 123 -3.87 -18.15 15.77
CA ARG A 123 -4.84 -19.25 15.75
C ARG A 123 -4.60 -20.17 14.55
N GLU A 124 -5.14 -21.38 14.62
CA GLU A 124 -4.99 -22.38 13.54
C GLU A 124 -5.54 -21.91 12.20
N GLU A 125 -6.63 -21.11 12.22
CA GLU A 125 -7.27 -20.56 11.04
C GLU A 125 -6.60 -19.30 10.46
N GLU A 126 -5.59 -18.73 11.11
CA GLU A 126 -4.93 -17.47 10.71
C GLU A 126 -4.52 -17.46 9.23
N MET A 127 -3.81 -18.49 8.78
CA MET A 127 -3.32 -18.56 7.42
C MET A 127 -4.46 -18.62 6.39
N VAL A 128 -5.50 -19.40 6.67
CA VAL A 128 -6.65 -19.56 5.76
C VAL A 128 -7.43 -18.25 5.68
N VAL A 129 -7.72 -17.63 6.81
CA VAL A 129 -8.47 -16.36 6.87
C VAL A 129 -7.67 -15.23 6.20
N SER A 130 -6.38 -15.10 6.47
CA SER A 130 -5.51 -14.08 5.85
C SER A 130 -5.44 -14.22 4.33
N ASN A 131 -5.30 -15.44 3.82
CA ASN A 131 -5.31 -15.71 2.38
C ASN A 131 -6.66 -15.39 1.72
N LEU A 132 -7.79 -15.70 2.38
CA LEU A 132 -9.11 -15.39 1.87
C LEU A 132 -9.38 -13.87 1.88
N ILE A 133 -8.95 -13.17 2.91
CA ILE A 133 -8.98 -11.70 2.96
C ILE A 133 -8.18 -11.16 1.78
N LEU A 134 -6.93 -11.58 1.59
CA LEU A 134 -6.09 -11.12 0.48
C LEU A 134 -6.76 -11.31 -0.89
N ARG A 135 -7.38 -12.47 -1.13
CA ARG A 135 -8.10 -12.76 -2.38
C ARG A 135 -9.38 -11.94 -2.57
N THR A 136 -9.95 -11.46 -1.49
CA THR A 136 -11.16 -10.61 -1.51
C THR A 136 -10.81 -9.18 -1.89
N LEU A 137 -9.61 -8.71 -1.53
CA LEU A 137 -9.13 -7.39 -1.87
C LEU A 137 -8.87 -7.24 -3.38
N LYS A 138 -8.97 -6.02 -3.88
CA LYS A 138 -8.54 -5.69 -5.24
C LYS A 138 -7.02 -5.66 -5.33
N VAL A 139 -6.50 -5.73 -6.55
CA VAL A 139 -5.07 -5.55 -6.79
C VAL A 139 -4.77 -4.05 -6.85
N ALA A 140 -3.73 -3.63 -6.13
CA ALA A 140 -3.26 -2.25 -6.21
C ALA A 140 -2.66 -1.98 -7.59
N ARG A 141 -2.90 -0.77 -8.14
CA ARG A 141 -2.41 -0.36 -9.46
C ARG A 141 -1.94 1.09 -9.46
N TYR A 142 -1.28 1.51 -10.53
CA TYR A 142 -0.97 2.92 -10.72
C TYR A 142 -2.10 3.61 -11.47
N GLU A 143 -2.43 4.84 -11.07
CA GLU A 143 -3.40 5.69 -11.76
C GLU A 143 -2.99 7.16 -11.66
N SER A 144 -3.43 7.96 -12.64
CA SER A 144 -3.26 9.41 -12.61
C SER A 144 -4.25 10.11 -11.69
N GLU A 145 -5.33 9.41 -11.31
CA GLU A 145 -6.34 9.89 -10.38
C GLU A 145 -6.16 9.25 -9.01
N ASN A 146 -6.31 10.05 -7.96
CA ASN A 146 -6.28 9.53 -6.59
C ASN A 146 -7.60 8.85 -6.22
N LYS A 147 -7.52 7.58 -5.84
CA LYS A 147 -8.66 6.81 -5.31
C LYS A 147 -8.38 6.27 -3.90
N GLY A 148 -7.29 6.73 -3.29
CA GLY A 148 -6.83 6.23 -2.00
C GLY A 148 -6.20 4.84 -2.08
N HIS A 149 -5.78 4.34 -0.94
CA HIS A 149 -5.17 3.02 -0.82
C HIS A 149 -5.76 2.24 0.36
N PHE A 150 -6.71 1.37 0.06
CA PHE A 150 -7.48 0.60 1.05
C PHE A 150 -6.57 -0.21 1.98
N GLY A 151 -5.61 -0.96 1.44
CA GLY A 151 -4.77 -1.88 2.22
C GLY A 151 -3.93 -1.20 3.31
N ILE A 152 -3.51 0.04 3.11
CA ILE A 152 -2.77 0.82 4.12
C ILE A 152 -3.62 1.92 4.79
N ALA A 153 -4.93 1.91 4.55
CA ALA A 153 -5.87 2.88 5.09
C ALA A 153 -5.47 4.35 4.84
N SER A 154 -4.85 4.63 3.69
CA SER A 154 -4.37 5.97 3.33
C SER A 154 -5.28 6.64 2.30
N LYS A 155 -5.55 7.94 2.49
CA LYS A 155 -6.31 8.75 1.53
C LYS A 155 -5.49 9.13 0.30
N TYR A 156 -4.18 9.28 0.47
CA TYR A 156 -3.24 9.68 -0.57
C TYR A 156 -2.03 8.77 -0.51
N TYR A 157 -1.71 8.11 -1.61
CA TYR A 157 -0.55 7.25 -1.63
C TYR A 157 0.09 7.22 -3.01
N CYS A 158 1.41 7.24 -3.03
CA CYS A 158 2.21 7.03 -4.23
C CYS A 158 3.42 6.16 -3.92
N HIS A 159 4.14 5.78 -4.94
CA HIS A 159 5.47 5.24 -4.80
C HIS A 159 6.48 6.32 -5.18
N PHE A 160 7.26 6.80 -4.20
CA PHE A 160 8.23 7.88 -4.37
C PHE A 160 9.66 7.45 -3.98
N THR A 161 9.79 6.51 -3.06
CA THR A 161 11.06 6.21 -2.36
C THR A 161 12.01 5.28 -3.11
N SER A 162 11.66 4.79 -4.32
CA SER A 162 12.49 3.83 -5.04
C SER A 162 12.64 4.15 -6.54
N PRO A 163 13.17 5.34 -6.93
CA PRO A 163 13.23 5.78 -8.33
C PRO A 163 14.21 4.98 -9.19
N ILE A 164 15.14 4.23 -8.58
CA ILE A 164 16.11 3.40 -9.32
C ILE A 164 15.42 2.20 -9.99
N ARG A 165 14.40 1.63 -9.36
CA ARG A 165 13.76 0.39 -9.81
C ARG A 165 12.28 0.53 -10.22
N ARG A 166 11.66 1.69 -9.99
CA ARG A 166 10.27 1.95 -10.36
C ARG A 166 10.14 3.26 -11.14
N TYR A 167 9.62 3.15 -12.35
CA TYR A 167 9.45 4.32 -13.22
C TYR A 167 8.46 5.36 -12.68
N PRO A 168 7.32 5.00 -12.05
CA PRO A 168 6.44 5.98 -11.43
C PRO A 168 7.12 6.85 -10.38
N ASP A 169 8.00 6.26 -9.55
CA ASP A 169 8.81 7.03 -8.59
C ASP A 169 9.70 8.04 -9.31
N LEU A 170 10.40 7.63 -10.38
CA LEU A 170 11.25 8.51 -11.17
C LEU A 170 10.44 9.64 -11.82
N PHE A 171 9.24 9.36 -12.32
CA PHE A 171 8.35 10.37 -12.89
C PHE A 171 7.98 11.42 -11.83
N ILE A 172 7.62 10.98 -10.63
CA ILE A 172 7.29 11.85 -9.49
C ILE A 172 8.50 12.74 -9.13
N HIS A 173 9.71 12.18 -9.05
CA HIS A 173 10.92 12.97 -8.81
C HIS A 173 11.13 14.07 -9.87
N ARG A 174 10.87 13.77 -11.15
CA ARG A 174 10.96 14.75 -12.23
C ARG A 174 9.91 15.88 -12.10
N ILE A 175 8.70 15.56 -11.67
CA ILE A 175 7.67 16.56 -11.39
C ILE A 175 8.09 17.44 -10.20
N ILE A 176 8.59 16.84 -9.13
CA ILE A 176 9.07 17.56 -7.95
C ILE A 176 10.21 18.51 -8.30
N SER A 177 11.22 18.05 -9.05
CA SER A 177 12.35 18.90 -9.47
C SER A 177 11.87 20.11 -10.25
N LYS A 178 10.97 19.94 -11.21
CA LYS A 178 10.40 21.05 -11.96
C LYS A 178 9.62 22.04 -11.10
N TYR A 179 8.94 21.53 -10.09
CA TYR A 179 8.22 22.37 -9.14
C TYR A 179 9.18 23.21 -8.27
N ILE A 180 10.27 22.61 -7.79
CA ILE A 180 11.28 23.28 -6.96
C ILE A 180 12.05 24.33 -7.78
N ASP A 181 12.42 24.01 -9.01
CA ASP A 181 13.18 24.90 -9.88
C ASP A 181 12.37 26.09 -10.43
N ASN A 182 11.11 26.27 -9.97
CA ASN A 182 10.17 27.27 -10.50
C ASN A 182 10.02 27.21 -12.04
N SER A 183 10.55 26.18 -12.69
CA SER A 183 10.36 25.92 -14.10
C SER A 183 8.96 25.37 -14.42
N TYR A 184 8.20 25.06 -13.37
CA TYR A 184 6.80 24.69 -13.42
C TYR A 184 5.93 25.95 -13.50
N ILE A 185 6.12 26.72 -14.54
CA ILE A 185 5.09 27.67 -14.95
C ILE A 185 3.92 26.80 -15.41
N LEU A 186 2.80 26.89 -14.71
CA LEU A 186 1.51 26.29 -15.07
C LEU A 186 1.03 26.86 -16.43
N ASN A 187 1.79 26.59 -17.48
CA ASN A 187 1.33 26.75 -18.85
C ASN A 187 0.38 25.57 -19.08
N GLU A 188 -0.88 25.86 -19.36
CA GLU A 188 -1.92 24.86 -19.61
C GLU A 188 -1.45 23.75 -20.55
N LYS A 189 -0.68 24.10 -21.57
CA LYS A 189 -0.11 23.17 -22.55
C LYS A 189 0.89 22.18 -21.95
N ASN A 190 1.68 22.58 -20.96
CA ASN A 190 2.61 21.71 -20.26
C ASN A 190 1.88 20.84 -19.25
N LEU A 191 0.88 21.39 -18.58
CA LEU A 191 0.03 20.67 -17.64
C LEU A 191 -0.68 19.48 -18.32
N GLU A 192 -1.28 19.72 -19.48
CA GLU A 192 -1.97 18.72 -20.28
C GLU A 192 -1.02 17.60 -20.73
N LYS A 193 0.14 17.96 -21.26
CA LYS A 193 1.20 17.01 -21.63
C LYS A 193 1.62 16.10 -20.46
N TYR A 194 1.78 16.66 -19.26
CA TYR A 194 2.16 15.86 -18.08
C TYR A 194 1.00 15.00 -17.55
N LYS A 195 -0.25 15.46 -17.68
CA LYS A 195 -1.43 14.65 -17.38
C LYS A 195 -1.52 13.44 -18.31
N GLU A 196 -1.32 13.64 -19.61
CA GLU A 196 -1.25 12.55 -20.59
C GLU A 196 -0.13 11.57 -20.29
N GLN A 197 1.07 12.07 -19.94
CA GLN A 197 2.19 11.24 -19.54
C GLN A 197 1.88 10.46 -18.26
N ALA A 198 1.30 11.08 -17.23
CA ALA A 198 0.90 10.42 -16.00
C ALA A 198 -0.08 9.28 -16.29
N THR A 199 -1.09 9.52 -17.13
CA THR A 199 -2.06 8.50 -17.55
C THR A 199 -1.37 7.36 -18.33
N LYS A 200 -0.48 7.68 -19.27
CA LYS A 200 0.26 6.68 -20.06
C LYS A 200 1.17 5.81 -19.19
N TYR A 201 1.85 6.39 -18.22
CA TYR A 201 2.81 5.67 -17.37
C TYR A 201 2.18 5.01 -16.15
N SER A 202 0.88 5.21 -15.93
CA SER A 202 0.11 4.49 -14.92
C SER A 202 -0.45 3.15 -15.43
N GLN A 203 -0.46 2.94 -16.74
CA GLN A 203 -0.86 1.69 -17.39
C GLN A 203 0.29 0.69 -17.49
#